data_563abbba9fd208b94cfaf9cf430aeac4
#
_entry.id   563abbba9fd208b94cfaf9cf430aeac4
#
_cell.length_a   1.000
_cell.length_b   1.000
_cell.length_c   1.000
_cell.angle_alpha   90.00
_cell.angle_beta   90.00
_cell.angle_gamma   90.00
#
_symmetry.space_group_name_H-M   'P 1'
#
loop_
_entity.id
_entity.type
_entity.pdbx_description
1 polymer ?
#
loop_
_entity_poly.entity_id
_entity_poly.type
_entity_poly.pdbx_seq_one_letter_code
_entity_poly.pdbx_strand_id
1 'polypeptide(L)'
;MKKILGLVVSLTIISGVCAGVLAYVDSITKEPIKATAEKNREQAKQAVLCGEEGYTAEGTCKDGYGGDITLMVGFKTDKKTVISYKVLAAAETPGLGMKLKTPEFAGQFAGKDGRALKVKKDGGEIEAITSATITSRAVCKAIADAQSKLK
;
A
#
# COMPACT_ATOMS: atom_id res chain seq x y z
N MET A 1 -32.48 -29.12 -28.88
CA MET A 1 -33.01 -28.08 -27.97
C MET A 1 -32.99 -28.52 -26.48
N LYS A 2 -33.53 -29.70 -26.12
CA LYS A 2 -33.57 -30.16 -24.69
C LYS A 2 -32.17 -30.27 -24.02
N LYS A 3 -31.13 -30.73 -24.73
CA LYS A 3 -29.75 -30.80 -24.19
C LYS A 3 -29.12 -29.44 -23.88
N ILE A 4 -29.34 -28.45 -24.75
CA ILE A 4 -28.84 -27.08 -24.56
C ILE A 4 -29.55 -26.42 -23.36
N LEU A 5 -30.87 -26.62 -23.24
CA LEU A 5 -31.64 -26.10 -22.10
C LEU A 5 -31.14 -26.70 -20.77
N GLY A 6 -30.85 -28.03 -20.74
CA GLY A 6 -30.27 -28.67 -19.57
C GLY A 6 -28.90 -28.10 -19.16
N LEU A 7 -28.02 -27.81 -20.14
CA LEU A 7 -26.72 -27.19 -19.90
C LEU A 7 -26.86 -25.77 -19.32
N VAL A 8 -27.77 -24.97 -19.89
CA VAL A 8 -28.03 -23.61 -19.39
C VAL A 8 -28.54 -23.64 -17.95
N VAL A 9 -29.52 -24.49 -17.66
CA VAL A 9 -30.07 -24.63 -16.30
C VAL A 9 -28.99 -25.05 -15.30
N SER A 10 -28.19 -26.06 -15.64
CA SER A 10 -27.09 -26.52 -14.76
C SER A 10 -26.07 -25.43 -14.49
N LEU A 11 -25.68 -24.67 -15.52
CA LEU A 11 -24.71 -23.57 -15.38
C LEU A 11 -25.28 -22.44 -14.51
N THR A 12 -26.56 -22.10 -14.71
CA THR A 12 -27.23 -21.06 -13.90
C THR A 12 -27.29 -21.46 -12.43
N ILE A 13 -27.62 -22.71 -12.13
CA ILE A 13 -27.67 -23.20 -10.74
C ILE A 13 -26.29 -23.15 -10.10
N ILE A 14 -25.27 -23.66 -10.77
CA ILE A 14 -23.88 -23.62 -10.24
C ILE A 14 -23.42 -22.18 -9.99
N SER A 15 -23.64 -21.29 -10.95
CA SER A 15 -23.27 -19.88 -10.82
C SER A 15 -24.02 -19.20 -9.67
N GLY A 16 -25.29 -19.48 -9.49
CA GLY A 16 -26.11 -18.95 -8.39
C GLY A 16 -25.61 -19.43 -7.02
N VAL A 17 -25.28 -20.71 -6.88
CA VAL A 17 -24.71 -21.27 -5.65
C VAL A 17 -23.36 -20.63 -5.34
N CYS A 18 -22.45 -20.55 -6.32
CA CYS A 18 -21.14 -19.92 -6.14
C CYS A 18 -21.26 -18.43 -5.73
N ALA A 19 -22.15 -17.69 -6.39
CA ALA A 19 -22.39 -16.28 -6.05
C ALA A 19 -22.94 -16.13 -4.62
N GLY A 20 -23.87 -16.99 -4.21
CA GLY A 20 -24.41 -17.00 -2.85
C GLY A 20 -23.36 -17.31 -1.79
N VAL A 21 -22.50 -18.30 -2.03
CA VAL A 21 -21.39 -18.64 -1.11
C VAL A 21 -20.41 -17.49 -1.00
N LEU A 22 -20.01 -16.88 -2.13
CA LEU A 22 -19.09 -15.72 -2.12
C LEU A 22 -19.67 -14.53 -1.37
N ALA A 23 -20.95 -14.20 -1.60
CA ALA A 23 -21.62 -13.11 -0.89
C ALA A 23 -21.71 -13.37 0.62
N TYR A 24 -21.98 -14.61 1.03
CA TYR A 24 -22.00 -15.00 2.43
C TYR A 24 -20.61 -14.85 3.07
N VAL A 25 -19.55 -15.37 2.43
CA VAL A 25 -18.18 -15.24 2.92
C VAL A 25 -17.77 -13.76 3.02
N ASP A 26 -18.06 -12.93 2.00
CA ASP A 26 -17.79 -11.49 2.03
C ASP A 26 -18.47 -10.82 3.23
N SER A 27 -19.72 -11.16 3.51
CA SER A 27 -20.48 -10.56 4.62
C SER A 27 -19.86 -10.81 5.99
N ILE A 28 -19.31 -12.00 6.22
CA ILE A 28 -18.73 -12.37 7.53
C ILE A 28 -17.25 -11.95 7.65
N THR A 29 -16.54 -11.76 6.53
CA THR A 29 -15.13 -11.40 6.54
C THR A 29 -14.89 -9.88 6.50
N LYS A 30 -15.85 -9.11 6.03
CA LYS A 30 -15.72 -7.66 5.86
C LYS A 30 -15.47 -6.91 7.16
N GLU A 31 -16.18 -7.25 8.24
CA GLU A 31 -15.99 -6.61 9.55
C GLU A 31 -14.61 -6.91 10.18
N PRO A 32 -14.15 -8.17 10.31
CA PRO A 32 -12.84 -8.44 10.88
C PRO A 32 -11.69 -7.87 10.02
N ILE A 33 -11.85 -7.80 8.69
CA ILE A 33 -10.85 -7.16 7.82
C ILE A 33 -10.73 -5.67 8.13
N LYS A 34 -11.85 -4.95 8.27
CA LYS A 34 -11.85 -3.53 8.64
C LYS A 34 -11.22 -3.29 10.00
N ALA A 35 -11.63 -4.05 11.02
CA ALA A 35 -11.10 -3.91 12.37
C ALA A 35 -9.57 -4.16 12.41
N THR A 36 -9.08 -5.15 11.66
CA THR A 36 -7.65 -5.42 11.56
C THR A 36 -6.91 -4.30 10.81
N ALA A 37 -7.50 -3.74 9.76
CA ALA A 37 -6.92 -2.64 9.02
C ALA A 37 -6.80 -1.37 9.88
N GLU A 38 -7.82 -1.04 10.67
CA GLU A 38 -7.78 0.08 11.62
C GLU A 38 -6.71 -0.11 12.70
N LYS A 39 -6.65 -1.29 13.30
CA LYS A 39 -5.62 -1.64 14.27
C LYS A 39 -4.20 -1.53 13.69
N ASN A 40 -4.01 -2.00 12.48
CA ASN A 40 -2.73 -1.88 11.77
C ASN A 40 -2.36 -0.42 11.48
N ARG A 41 -3.34 0.43 11.17
CA ARG A 41 -3.14 1.88 10.99
C ARG A 41 -2.69 2.56 12.27
N GLU A 42 -3.34 2.30 13.40
CA GLU A 42 -2.95 2.87 14.69
C GLU A 42 -1.55 2.42 15.12
N GLN A 43 -1.24 1.13 14.98
CA GLN A 43 0.10 0.61 15.23
C GLN A 43 1.15 1.23 14.29
N ALA A 44 0.78 1.46 13.02
CA ALA A 44 1.66 2.09 12.06
C ALA A 44 1.95 3.56 12.42
N LYS A 45 0.97 4.33 12.90
CA LYS A 45 1.16 5.71 13.35
C LYS A 45 2.22 5.81 14.44
N GLN A 46 2.11 4.95 15.46
CA GLN A 46 3.09 4.93 16.54
C GLN A 46 4.48 4.48 16.05
N ALA A 47 4.53 3.46 15.19
CA ALA A 47 5.78 2.90 14.70
C ALA A 47 6.57 3.86 13.79
N VAL A 48 5.89 4.69 12.97
CA VAL A 48 6.59 5.61 12.05
C VAL A 48 7.17 6.84 12.71
N LEU A 49 6.72 7.18 13.93
CA LEU A 49 7.28 8.30 14.70
C LEU A 49 8.54 7.88 15.46
N CYS A 50 8.80 6.58 15.64
CA CYS A 50 9.98 6.06 16.33
C CYS A 50 10.23 6.70 17.73
N GLY A 51 9.17 7.19 18.39
CA GLY A 51 9.25 7.89 19.67
C GLY A 51 9.58 9.39 19.56
N GLU A 52 9.71 9.95 18.37
CA GLU A 52 9.85 11.39 18.13
C GLU A 52 8.48 12.09 18.07
N GLU A 53 8.45 13.36 18.42
CA GLU A 53 7.28 14.20 18.19
C GLU A 53 7.19 14.56 16.70
N GLY A 54 5.98 14.38 16.12
CA GLY A 54 5.80 14.64 14.71
C GLY A 54 4.37 14.40 14.23
N TYR A 55 4.20 14.43 12.95
CA TYR A 55 2.91 14.22 12.28
C TYR A 55 2.92 12.92 11.49
N THR A 56 1.78 12.27 11.40
CA THR A 56 1.61 11.08 10.57
C THR A 56 0.57 11.34 9.50
N ALA A 57 0.83 10.89 8.29
CA ALA A 57 -0.11 10.96 7.19
C ALA A 57 -0.09 9.69 6.35
N GLU A 58 -1.25 9.34 5.81
CA GLU A 58 -1.39 8.22 4.87
C GLU A 58 -1.22 8.74 3.44
N GLY A 59 -0.28 8.17 2.72
CA GLY A 59 -0.07 8.46 1.31
C GLY A 59 -0.33 7.25 0.43
N THR A 60 -0.91 7.49 -0.74
CA THR A 60 -1.25 6.44 -1.70
C THR A 60 -0.72 6.80 -3.08
N CYS A 61 -0.13 5.83 -3.76
CA CYS A 61 0.22 5.93 -5.18
C CYS A 61 -0.42 4.77 -5.94
N LYS A 62 -1.11 5.10 -7.03
CA LYS A 62 -1.78 4.12 -7.89
C LYS A 62 -0.87 3.53 -8.98
N ASP A 63 0.34 4.06 -9.11
CA ASP A 63 1.29 3.69 -10.16
C ASP A 63 2.27 2.60 -9.70
N GLY A 64 1.93 1.76 -8.72
CA GLY A 64 2.72 0.59 -8.35
C GLY A 64 2.69 -0.47 -9.44
N TYR A 65 3.70 -1.35 -9.48
CA TYR A 65 3.77 -2.41 -10.51
C TYR A 65 2.65 -3.44 -10.34
N GLY A 66 2.35 -3.83 -9.10
CA GLY A 66 1.27 -4.78 -8.78
C GLY A 66 -0.06 -4.12 -8.41
N GLY A 67 -0.14 -2.79 -8.40
CA GLY A 67 -1.32 -2.03 -8.02
C GLY A 67 -1.02 -0.92 -7.02
N ASP A 68 -2.04 -0.52 -6.26
CA ASP A 68 -1.95 0.59 -5.32
C ASP A 68 -0.96 0.30 -4.19
N ILE A 69 -0.12 1.27 -3.88
CA ILE A 69 0.76 1.25 -2.70
C ILE A 69 0.27 2.29 -1.72
N THR A 70 -0.07 1.86 -0.52
CA THR A 70 -0.50 2.74 0.58
C THR A 70 0.49 2.66 1.73
N LEU A 71 0.98 3.82 2.16
CA LEU A 71 1.99 3.97 3.21
C LEU A 71 1.44 4.83 4.33
N MET A 72 1.81 4.52 5.58
CA MET A 72 1.79 5.45 6.69
C MET A 72 3.17 6.08 6.77
N VAL A 73 3.26 7.40 6.77
CA VAL A 73 4.52 8.15 6.79
C VAL A 73 4.56 9.03 8.03
N GLY A 74 5.66 8.98 8.76
CA GLY A 74 5.97 9.88 9.87
C GLY A 74 6.82 11.05 9.37
N PHE A 75 6.44 12.26 9.75
CA PHE A 75 7.14 13.50 9.44
C PHE A 75 7.52 14.22 10.72
N LYS A 76 8.64 14.93 10.73
CA LYS A 76 9.03 15.81 11.83
C LYS A 76 8.02 16.96 11.98
N THR A 77 8.16 17.72 13.03
CA THR A 77 7.33 18.90 13.34
C THR A 77 7.34 19.96 12.24
N ASP A 78 8.35 19.96 11.36
CA ASP A 78 8.45 20.82 10.18
C ASP A 78 7.48 20.44 9.04
N LYS A 79 6.78 19.29 9.17
CA LYS A 79 5.88 18.71 8.16
C LYS A 79 6.53 18.43 6.80
N LYS A 80 7.85 18.37 6.74
CA LYS A 80 8.64 18.18 5.51
C LYS A 80 9.55 16.99 5.60
N THR A 81 10.30 16.89 6.69
CA THR A 81 11.32 15.87 6.87
C THR A 81 10.69 14.55 7.25
N VAL A 82 10.91 13.52 6.44
CA VAL A 82 10.46 12.16 6.71
C VAL A 82 11.24 11.58 7.88
N ILE A 83 10.55 11.02 8.87
CA ILE A 83 11.13 10.22 9.95
C ILE A 83 11.28 8.78 9.45
N SER A 84 10.17 8.16 9.14
CA SER A 84 10.12 6.81 8.58
C SER A 84 8.79 6.57 7.85
N TYR A 85 8.65 5.41 7.20
CA TYR A 85 7.36 4.97 6.70
C TYR A 85 7.10 3.50 7.01
N LYS A 86 5.82 3.12 7.02
CA LYS A 86 5.36 1.75 7.13
C LYS A 86 4.33 1.45 6.05
N VAL A 87 4.45 0.28 5.42
CA VAL A 87 3.53 -0.15 4.37
C VAL A 87 2.24 -0.64 5.00
N LEU A 88 1.13 -0.01 4.65
CA LEU A 88 -0.22 -0.43 5.02
C LEU A 88 -0.77 -1.47 4.02
N ALA A 89 -0.65 -1.16 2.73
CA ALA A 89 -1.07 -2.05 1.66
C ALA A 89 -0.13 -1.94 0.45
N ALA A 90 0.20 -3.08 -0.14
CA ALA A 90 0.91 -3.19 -1.41
C ALA A 90 0.70 -4.58 -1.98
N ALA A 91 0.40 -4.67 -3.27
CA ALA A 91 0.21 -5.92 -4.01
C ALA A 91 1.41 -6.21 -4.94
N GLU A 92 2.61 -5.97 -4.43
CA GLU A 92 3.85 -6.07 -5.20
C GLU A 92 4.40 -7.50 -5.24
N THR A 93 5.26 -7.78 -6.22
CA THR A 93 5.87 -9.10 -6.40
C THR A 93 6.79 -9.44 -5.23
N PRO A 94 6.59 -10.62 -4.56
CA PRO A 94 7.49 -11.11 -3.53
C PRO A 94 8.94 -11.22 -4.02
N GLY A 95 9.90 -10.84 -3.17
CA GLY A 95 11.34 -10.87 -3.49
C GLY A 95 11.83 -9.74 -4.41
N LEU A 96 10.92 -9.00 -5.05
CA LEU A 96 11.20 -7.82 -5.89
C LEU A 96 10.58 -6.55 -5.28
N GLY A 97 9.40 -6.14 -5.74
CA GLY A 97 8.73 -4.94 -5.23
C GLY A 97 8.45 -4.97 -3.73
N MET A 98 8.16 -6.14 -3.15
CA MET A 98 7.94 -6.26 -1.70
C MET A 98 9.17 -5.91 -0.85
N LYS A 99 10.36 -5.77 -1.43
CA LYS A 99 11.54 -5.21 -0.73
C LYS A 99 11.33 -3.76 -0.26
N LEU A 100 10.31 -3.09 -0.73
CA LEU A 100 9.89 -1.78 -0.19
C LEU A 100 9.65 -1.80 1.34
N LYS A 101 9.43 -2.99 1.94
CA LYS A 101 9.27 -3.17 3.39
C LYS A 101 10.58 -3.36 4.15
N THR A 102 11.69 -3.56 3.45
CA THR A 102 12.97 -3.82 4.10
C THR A 102 13.54 -2.56 4.75
N PRO A 103 14.17 -2.66 5.93
CA PRO A 103 14.79 -1.53 6.60
C PRO A 103 15.86 -0.84 5.75
N GLU A 104 16.58 -1.59 4.93
CA GLU A 104 17.60 -1.09 4.01
C GLU A 104 17.02 -0.11 2.99
N PHE A 105 15.89 -0.45 2.37
CA PHE A 105 15.25 0.46 1.44
C PHE A 105 14.52 1.60 2.15
N ALA A 106 13.80 1.31 3.23
CA ALA A 106 13.04 2.30 3.98
C ALA A 106 13.94 3.35 4.65
N GLY A 107 15.10 2.96 5.15
CA GLY A 107 16.04 3.86 5.80
C GLY A 107 16.60 4.97 4.90
N GLN A 108 16.55 4.81 3.58
CA GLN A 108 17.02 5.83 2.65
C GLN A 108 16.18 7.12 2.67
N PHE A 109 14.95 7.06 3.16
CA PHE A 109 14.01 8.18 3.16
C PHE A 109 14.12 9.04 4.42
N ALA A 110 14.68 8.52 5.49
CA ALA A 110 14.83 9.23 6.75
C ALA A 110 15.68 10.50 6.57
N GLY A 111 15.22 11.61 7.16
CA GLY A 111 15.89 12.90 7.11
C GLY A 111 15.72 13.67 5.80
N LYS A 112 15.00 13.15 4.81
CA LYS A 112 14.81 13.78 3.50
C LYS A 112 13.46 14.51 3.41
N ASP A 113 13.38 15.54 2.53
CA ASP A 113 12.13 16.22 2.22
C ASP A 113 11.23 15.31 1.37
N GLY A 114 10.03 15.01 1.86
CA GLY A 114 9.12 14.09 1.21
C GLY A 114 8.68 14.49 -0.20
N ARG A 115 8.67 15.79 -0.54
CA ARG A 115 8.31 16.27 -1.89
C ARG A 115 9.45 16.19 -2.89
N ALA A 116 10.70 16.23 -2.42
CA ALA A 116 11.89 16.22 -3.27
C ALA A 116 12.36 14.80 -3.61
N LEU A 117 11.69 13.78 -3.11
CA LEU A 117 12.09 12.39 -3.28
C LEU A 117 11.98 11.91 -4.73
N LYS A 118 13.11 11.47 -5.26
CA LYS A 118 13.21 10.82 -6.58
C LYS A 118 14.24 9.70 -6.51
N VAL A 119 14.06 8.70 -7.36
CA VAL A 119 15.09 7.67 -7.52
C VAL A 119 16.29 8.21 -8.30
N LYS A 120 17.48 7.67 -8.09
CA LYS A 120 18.73 8.08 -8.77
C LYS A 120 18.60 8.11 -10.29
N LYS A 121 17.86 7.15 -10.88
CA LYS A 121 17.59 7.13 -12.33
C LYS A 121 16.83 8.36 -12.85
N ASP A 122 16.15 9.07 -11.97
CA ASP A 122 15.36 10.26 -12.29
C ASP A 122 16.03 11.55 -11.71
N GLY A 123 17.34 11.48 -11.42
CA GLY A 123 18.11 12.60 -10.88
C GLY A 123 17.92 12.86 -9.39
N GLY A 124 17.41 11.90 -8.63
CA GLY A 124 17.26 11.99 -7.17
C GLY A 124 18.34 11.23 -6.40
N GLU A 125 18.09 10.98 -5.12
CA GLU A 125 19.05 10.38 -4.20
C GLU A 125 18.69 8.93 -3.78
N ILE A 126 17.45 8.48 -4.07
CA ILE A 126 16.98 7.16 -3.62
C ILE A 126 17.49 6.08 -4.56
N GLU A 127 18.21 5.10 -4.01
CA GLU A 127 18.59 3.88 -4.73
C GLU A 127 17.34 3.05 -5.02
N ALA A 128 17.05 2.81 -6.30
CA ALA A 128 15.90 1.99 -6.65
C ALA A 128 16.15 0.50 -6.31
N ILE A 129 15.11 -0.18 -5.87
CA ILE A 129 15.14 -1.63 -5.70
C ILE A 129 15.48 -2.26 -7.06
N THR A 130 16.49 -3.13 -7.09
CA THR A 130 16.90 -3.86 -8.29
C THR A 130 15.71 -4.58 -8.91
N SER A 131 15.47 -4.36 -10.20
CA SER A 131 14.33 -4.89 -10.97
C SER A 131 12.94 -4.42 -10.51
N ALA A 132 12.84 -3.42 -9.61
CA ALA A 132 11.58 -2.85 -9.14
C ALA A 132 11.59 -1.31 -9.11
N THR A 133 12.08 -0.68 -10.18
CA THR A 133 12.18 0.79 -10.30
C THR A 133 10.79 1.45 -10.27
N ILE A 134 9.76 0.81 -10.85
CA ILE A 134 8.38 1.32 -10.85
C ILE A 134 7.87 1.41 -9.41
N THR A 135 8.01 0.34 -8.64
CA THR A 135 7.66 0.30 -7.21
C THR A 135 8.41 1.37 -6.41
N SER A 136 9.72 1.53 -6.67
CA SER A 136 10.54 2.54 -5.98
C SER A 136 10.07 3.97 -6.26
N ARG A 137 9.70 4.27 -7.51
CA ARG A 137 9.08 5.55 -7.90
C ARG A 137 7.72 5.76 -7.22
N ALA A 138 6.93 4.69 -7.15
CA ALA A 138 5.61 4.74 -6.52
C ALA A 138 5.70 5.03 -5.01
N VAL A 139 6.71 4.50 -4.31
CA VAL A 139 6.99 4.84 -2.91
C VAL A 139 7.32 6.33 -2.76
N CYS A 140 8.19 6.90 -3.61
CA CYS A 140 8.50 8.34 -3.58
C CYS A 140 7.23 9.19 -3.77
N LYS A 141 6.37 8.82 -4.73
CA LYS A 141 5.10 9.52 -4.98
C LYS A 141 4.11 9.38 -3.81
N ALA A 142 4.02 8.21 -3.20
CA ALA A 142 3.14 7.98 -2.05
C ALA A 142 3.58 8.82 -0.83
N ILE A 143 4.88 8.97 -0.59
CA ILE A 143 5.40 9.85 0.47
C ILE A 143 5.08 11.31 0.18
N ALA A 144 5.24 11.76 -1.07
CA ALA A 144 4.87 13.12 -1.48
C ALA A 144 3.35 13.38 -1.35
N ASP A 145 2.51 12.40 -1.67
CA ASP A 145 1.06 12.47 -1.44
C ASP A 145 0.74 12.60 0.05
N ALA A 146 1.37 11.78 0.92
CA ALA A 146 1.22 11.88 2.36
C ALA A 146 1.56 13.29 2.87
N GLN A 147 2.69 13.85 2.45
CA GLN A 147 3.10 15.20 2.84
C GLN A 147 2.12 16.28 2.37
N SER A 148 1.51 16.12 1.20
CA SER A 148 0.53 17.08 0.67
C SER A 148 -0.72 17.20 1.56
N LYS A 149 -1.03 16.16 2.32
CA LYS A 149 -2.18 16.08 3.24
C LYS A 149 -1.91 16.74 4.61
N LEU A 150 -0.67 17.06 4.92
CA LEU A 150 -0.25 17.71 6.17
C LEU A 150 -0.29 19.26 6.09
N LYS A 151 -1.25 19.82 5.43
CA LYS A 151 -1.43 21.28 5.35
C LYS A 151 -1.64 21.96 6.70
#